data_beefc7617ba32765d677768d5c9344c3
#
_entry.id   beefc7617ba32765d677768d5c9344c3
#
_cell.length_a   1.000
_cell.length_b   1.000
_cell.length_c   1.000
_cell.angle_alpha   90.00
_cell.angle_beta   90.00
_cell.angle_gamma   90.00
#
_symmetry.space_group_name_H-M   'P 1'
#
loop_
_entity.id
_entity.type
_entity.pdbx_description
1 polymer ?
#
loop_
_entity_poly.entity_id
_entity_poly.type
_entity_poly.pdbx_seq_one_letter_code
_entity_poly.pdbx_strand_id
1 'polypeptide(L)' 'MEQLTITLPTDVATQLRTTAKDLGIKPEDFMLASLQEKLAKLDAEFINAMNYVLKKNAELYKRLA' A
#
# COMPACT_ATOMS: atom_id res chain seq x y z
N MET A 1 9.87 -0.78 -18.61
CA MET A 1 9.21 -0.61 -17.31
C MET A 1 8.98 -1.97 -16.66
N GLU A 2 9.19 -2.03 -15.37
CA GLU A 2 8.90 -3.25 -14.63
C GLU A 2 7.44 -3.24 -14.16
N GLN A 3 6.87 -4.42 -14.05
CA GLN A 3 5.55 -4.60 -13.47
C GLN A 3 5.65 -5.46 -12.22
N LEU A 4 5.04 -4.99 -11.14
CA LEU A 4 4.91 -5.75 -9.90
C LEU A 4 3.42 -5.92 -9.61
N THR A 5 3.03 -7.15 -9.33
CA THR A 5 1.64 -7.45 -9.00
C THR A 5 1.54 -7.74 -7.51
N ILE A 6 0.64 -7.05 -6.83
CA ILE A 6 0.41 -7.25 -5.40
C ILE A 6 -1.06 -7.55 -5.15
N THR A 7 -1.32 -8.29 -4.08
CA THR A 7 -2.67 -8.56 -3.64
C THR A 7 -3.01 -7.62 -2.49
N LEU A 8 -4.12 -6.90 -2.63
CA LEU A 8 -4.57 -5.95 -1.61
C LEU A 8 -5.79 -6.50 -0.87
N PRO A 9 -5.88 -6.30 0.45
CA PRO A 9 -7.14 -6.55 1.17
C PRO A 9 -8.27 -5.72 0.54
N THR A 10 -9.48 -6.26 0.58
CA THR A 10 -10.63 -5.61 -0.07
C THR A 10 -10.88 -4.20 0.46
N ASP A 11 -10.75 -3.98 1.76
CA ASP A 11 -10.94 -2.68 2.37
C ASP A 11 -9.91 -1.66 1.89
N VAL A 12 -8.64 -2.07 1.77
CA VAL A 12 -7.57 -1.20 1.25
C VAL A 12 -7.82 -0.88 -0.22
N ALA A 13 -8.19 -1.89 -1.02
CA ALA A 13 -8.48 -1.68 -2.44
C ALA A 13 -9.66 -0.72 -2.64
N THR A 14 -10.70 -0.84 -1.82
CA THR A 14 -11.86 0.05 -1.88
C THR A 14 -11.47 1.47 -1.51
N GLN A 15 -10.69 1.65 -0.44
CA GLN A 15 -10.23 2.96 -0.01
C GLN A 15 -9.36 3.62 -1.08
N LEU A 16 -8.50 2.85 -1.71
CA LEU A 16 -7.63 3.34 -2.78
C LEU A 16 -8.47 3.85 -3.97
N ARG A 17 -9.43 3.05 -4.42
CA ARG A 17 -10.29 3.43 -5.55
C ARG A 17 -11.14 4.65 -5.23
N THR A 18 -11.71 4.71 -4.04
CA THR A 18 -12.55 5.83 -3.61
C THR A 18 -11.75 7.13 -3.56
N THR A 19 -10.55 7.07 -2.95
CA THR A 19 -9.70 8.24 -2.84
C THR A 19 -9.25 8.75 -4.22
N ALA A 20 -8.84 7.84 -5.09
CA ALA A 20 -8.44 8.19 -6.45
C ALA A 20 -9.59 8.83 -7.23
N LYS A 21 -10.79 8.28 -7.09
CA LYS A 21 -12.00 8.83 -7.73
C LYS A 21 -12.28 10.25 -7.24
N ASP A 22 -12.17 10.48 -5.93
CA ASP A 22 -12.39 11.81 -5.36
C ASP A 22 -11.38 12.82 -5.87
N LEU A 23 -10.16 12.38 -6.16
CA LEU A 23 -9.12 13.24 -6.72
C LEU A 23 -9.17 13.35 -8.24
N GLY A 24 -10.06 12.60 -8.89
CA GLY A 24 -10.21 12.63 -10.34
C GLY A 24 -9.06 11.98 -11.11
N ILE A 25 -8.39 11.02 -10.50
CA ILE A 25 -7.26 10.31 -11.12
C ILE A 25 -7.48 8.80 -11.09
N LYS A 26 -6.68 8.07 -11.85
CA LYS A 26 -6.75 6.62 -11.86
C LYS A 26 -6.14 6.06 -10.56
N PRO A 27 -6.66 4.94 -10.04
CA PRO A 27 -6.06 4.30 -8.87
C PRO A 27 -4.58 3.96 -9.04
N GLU A 28 -4.18 3.55 -10.24
CA GLU A 28 -2.78 3.21 -10.54
C GLU A 28 -1.89 4.44 -10.42
N ASP A 29 -2.35 5.59 -10.92
CA ASP A 29 -1.60 6.85 -10.85
C ASP A 29 -1.51 7.34 -9.41
N PHE A 30 -2.59 7.21 -8.66
CA PHE A 30 -2.58 7.56 -7.23
C PHE A 30 -1.57 6.70 -6.47
N MET A 31 -1.58 5.39 -6.73
CA MET A 31 -0.67 4.46 -6.08
C MET A 31 0.78 4.78 -6.43
N LEU A 32 1.06 5.02 -7.70
CA LEU A 32 2.42 5.31 -8.16
C LEU A 32 2.95 6.61 -7.52
N ALA A 33 2.15 7.67 -7.52
CA ALA A 33 2.55 8.93 -6.92
C ALA A 33 2.81 8.79 -5.42
N SER A 34 1.93 8.06 -4.72
CA SER A 34 2.07 7.82 -3.28
C SER A 34 3.34 7.02 -2.98
N LEU A 35 3.60 5.99 -3.78
CA LEU A 35 4.77 5.14 -3.61
C LEU A 35 6.06 5.94 -3.85
N GLN A 36 6.10 6.74 -4.90
CA GLN A 36 7.27 7.56 -5.20
C GLN A 36 7.57 8.55 -4.08
N GLU A 37 6.53 9.16 -3.51
CA GLU A 37 6.71 10.08 -2.40
C GLU A 37 7.24 9.36 -1.16
N LYS A 38 6.70 8.19 -0.83
CA LYS A 38 7.15 7.43 0.33
C LYS A 38 8.58 6.91 0.16
N LEU A 39 8.95 6.47 -1.03
CA LEU A 39 10.31 6.03 -1.29
C LEU A 39 11.33 7.17 -1.19
N ALA A 40 10.89 8.41 -1.49
CA ALA A 40 11.74 9.59 -1.36
C ALA A 40 11.88 10.05 0.08
N LYS A 41 10.95 9.70 0.96
CA LYS A 41 10.89 10.18 2.36
C LYS A 41 10.73 9.02 3.34
N LEU A 42 11.72 8.15 3.40
CA LEU A 42 11.70 7.01 4.32
C LEU A 42 12.16 7.47 5.71
N ASP A 43 11.22 7.99 6.48
CA ASP A 43 11.51 8.42 7.85
C ASP A 43 11.23 7.29 8.87
N ALA A 44 11.60 7.54 10.13
CA ALA A 44 11.47 6.54 11.19
C ALA A 44 10.02 6.16 11.45
N GLU A 45 9.12 7.13 11.36
CA GLU A 45 7.68 6.90 11.59
C GLU A 45 7.12 5.95 10.53
N PHE A 46 7.45 6.19 9.26
CA PHE A 46 7.02 5.31 8.17
C PHE A 46 7.62 3.92 8.31
N ILE A 47 8.91 3.81 8.62
CA ILE A 47 9.57 2.52 8.80
C ILE A 47 8.94 1.73 9.94
N ASN A 48 8.60 2.39 11.05
CA ASN A 48 7.94 1.74 12.18
C ASN A 48 6.54 1.25 11.79
N ALA A 49 5.78 2.05 11.06
CA ALA A 49 4.46 1.65 10.59
C ALA A 49 4.55 0.47 9.63
N MET A 50 5.53 0.47 8.74
CA MET A 50 5.76 -0.63 7.81
C MET A 50 6.12 -1.92 8.54
N ASN A 51 6.98 -1.85 9.54
CA ASN A 51 7.35 -3.02 10.33
C ASN A 51 6.16 -3.60 11.06
N TYR A 52 5.28 -2.75 11.58
CA TYR A 52 4.05 -3.18 12.22
C TYR A 52 3.15 -3.95 11.25
N VAL A 53 2.95 -3.41 10.05
CA VAL A 53 2.13 -4.04 9.02
C VAL A 53 2.72 -5.38 8.59
N LEU A 54 4.03 -5.44 8.38
CA LEU A 54 4.72 -6.67 8.00
C LEU A 54 4.58 -7.75 9.06
N LYS A 55 4.70 -7.38 10.32
CA LYS A 55 4.54 -8.32 11.44
C LYS A 55 3.13 -8.87 11.49
N LYS A 56 2.14 -8.00 11.32
CA LYS A 56 0.74 -8.39 11.34
C LYS A 56 0.40 -9.32 10.17
N ASN A 57 0.94 -9.03 8.98
CA ASN A 57 0.73 -9.87 7.81
C ASN A 57 1.40 -11.23 7.96
N ALA A 58 2.56 -11.28 8.57
CA ALA A 58 3.25 -12.55 8.84
C ALA A 58 2.42 -13.47 9.73
N GLU A 59 1.78 -12.91 10.76
CA GLU A 59 0.88 -13.68 11.62
C GLU A 59 -0.32 -14.21 10.84
N LEU A 60 -0.88 -13.38 9.97
CA LEU A 60 -2.02 -13.77 9.14
C LEU A 60 -1.66 -14.94 8.23
N TYR A 61 -0.53 -14.85 7.52
CA TYR A 61 -0.06 -15.93 6.65
C TYR A 61 0.24 -17.21 7.43
N LYS A 62 0.74 -17.08 8.63
CA LYS A 62 1.03 -18.20 9.50
C LYS A 62 -0.25 -18.95 9.88
N ARG A 63 -1.34 -18.24 10.07
CA ARG A 63 -2.65 -18.83 10.38
C ARG A 63 -3.27 -19.52 9.17
N LEU A 64 -2.96 -19.05 7.97
CA LEU A 64 -3.49 -19.63 6.74
C LEU A 64 -2.71 -20.87 6.29
N ALA A 65 -1.51 -21.04 6.78
CA ALA A 65 -0.71 -22.24 6.50
C ALA A 65 -1.13 -23.45 7.39
#